data_b71cec94ac0eeb9e753311534929b5f7
#
_entry.id   b71cec94ac0eeb9e753311534929b5f7
#
_cell.length_a   1.000
_cell.length_b   1.000
_cell.length_c   1.000
_cell.angle_alpha   90.00
_cell.angle_beta   90.00
_cell.angle_gamma   90.00
#
_symmetry.space_group_name_H-M   'P 1'
#
loop_
_entity.id
_entity.type
_entity.pdbx_description
1 polymer ?
#
loop_
_entity_poly.entity_id
_entity_poly.type
_entity_poly.pdbx_seq_one_letter_code
_entity_poly.pdbx_strand_id
1 'polypeptide(L)'
;STRIDLKLNKNNINNKVINSSISGDTTQQGLNRLNLVIKNNPDIVVLCLGGNDMLQVVNPNIIFKNLDIIVKELKEQNIIIILAGMLAPKEFGIFYKNSFDNIFPQLAKKYDVIFMPFLMEGIALKKKFLQNDSIHPNKEGVKIIANNLYPYIKKGVEALNNH
;
A
#
# COMPACT_ATOMS: atom_id res chain seq x y z
N SER A 1 11.00 2.39 -4.60
CA SER A 1 11.99 2.25 -3.50
C SER A 1 13.01 3.38 -3.51
N THR A 2 13.78 3.60 -4.57
CA THR A 2 14.88 4.59 -4.65
C THR A 2 14.54 6.00 -4.17
N ARG A 3 13.31 6.50 -4.41
CA ARG A 3 12.91 7.85 -3.96
C ARG A 3 12.63 7.94 -2.47
N ILE A 4 12.10 6.89 -1.88
CA ILE A 4 11.89 6.77 -0.43
C ILE A 4 13.25 6.67 0.25
N ASP A 5 14.13 5.83 -0.27
CA ASP A 5 15.49 5.65 0.21
C ASP A 5 16.26 6.99 0.24
N LEU A 6 16.23 7.76 -0.87
CA LEU A 6 16.84 9.09 -0.92
C LEU A 6 16.24 10.07 0.10
N LYS A 7 14.93 9.99 0.40
CA LYS A 7 14.29 10.86 1.40
C LYS A 7 14.69 10.49 2.83
N LEU A 8 14.77 9.20 3.14
CA LEU A 8 15.19 8.71 4.43
C LEU A 8 16.65 9.11 4.70
N ASN A 9 17.53 8.88 3.74
CA ASN A 9 18.94 9.24 3.83
C ASN A 9 19.15 10.76 4.03
N LYS A 10 18.40 11.61 3.34
CA LYS A 10 18.45 13.08 3.54
C LYS A 10 18.06 13.51 4.96
N ASN A 11 17.28 12.69 5.67
CA ASN A 11 16.88 12.97 7.04
C ASN A 11 17.70 12.16 8.07
N ASN A 12 18.86 11.64 7.68
CA ASN A 12 19.79 10.86 8.51
C ASN A 12 19.13 9.61 9.14
N ILE A 13 18.13 9.03 8.47
CA ILE A 13 17.52 7.77 8.88
C ILE A 13 18.30 6.65 8.21
N ASN A 14 19.08 5.91 8.99
CA ASN A 14 19.73 4.69 8.50
C ASN A 14 18.68 3.67 8.10
N ASN A 15 18.71 3.23 6.85
CA ASN A 15 17.65 2.36 6.32
C ASN A 15 18.17 1.43 5.22
N LYS A 16 17.43 0.34 4.99
CA LYS A 16 17.57 -0.53 3.82
C LYS A 16 16.17 -0.73 3.22
N VAL A 17 15.92 -0.10 2.09
CA VAL A 17 14.64 -0.24 1.38
C VAL A 17 14.69 -1.45 0.45
N ILE A 18 13.86 -2.46 0.72
CA ILE A 18 13.69 -3.67 -0.10
C ILE A 18 12.42 -3.50 -0.95
N ASN A 19 12.55 -3.61 -2.26
CA ASN A 19 11.40 -3.62 -3.16
C ASN A 19 10.91 -5.06 -3.37
N SER A 20 9.80 -5.40 -2.73
CA SER A 20 9.12 -6.68 -2.89
C SER A 20 7.88 -6.60 -3.78
N SER A 21 7.70 -5.51 -4.52
CA SER A 21 6.55 -5.33 -5.43
C SER A 21 6.73 -6.13 -6.71
N ILE A 22 5.65 -6.77 -7.17
CA ILE A 22 5.53 -7.35 -8.50
C ILE A 22 4.39 -6.62 -9.20
N SER A 23 4.65 -6.10 -10.40
CA SER A 23 3.61 -5.41 -11.18
C SER A 23 2.51 -6.37 -11.56
N GLY A 24 1.25 -5.95 -11.39
CA GLY A 24 0.10 -6.80 -11.71
C GLY A 24 -0.38 -7.69 -10.56
N ASP A 25 0.34 -7.79 -9.44
CA ASP A 25 -0.08 -8.64 -8.33
C ASP A 25 -1.44 -8.22 -7.76
N THR A 26 -2.28 -9.24 -7.58
CA THR A 26 -3.51 -9.18 -6.79
C THR A 26 -3.22 -9.45 -5.32
N THR A 27 -4.23 -9.26 -4.47
CA THR A 27 -4.14 -9.61 -3.04
C THR A 27 -3.85 -11.09 -2.83
N GLN A 28 -4.39 -11.98 -3.68
CA GLN A 28 -4.11 -13.42 -3.61
C GLN A 28 -2.64 -13.73 -3.90
N GLN A 29 -2.07 -13.08 -4.93
CA GLN A 29 -0.66 -13.28 -5.28
C GLN A 29 0.26 -12.70 -4.20
N GLY A 30 -0.09 -11.54 -3.64
CA GLY A 30 0.61 -10.98 -2.49
C GLY A 30 0.59 -11.92 -1.27
N LEU A 31 -0.56 -12.53 -0.97
CA LEU A 31 -0.71 -13.51 0.10
C LEU A 31 0.17 -14.75 -0.14
N ASN A 32 0.16 -15.29 -1.36
CA ASN A 32 0.93 -16.49 -1.70
C ASN A 32 2.45 -16.32 -1.51
N ARG A 33 2.96 -15.09 -1.54
CA ARG A 33 4.38 -14.79 -1.37
C ARG A 33 4.73 -14.02 -0.10
N LEU A 34 3.77 -13.87 0.82
CA LEU A 34 3.97 -13.15 2.08
C LEU A 34 5.17 -13.66 2.87
N ASN A 35 5.37 -14.98 2.91
CA ASN A 35 6.51 -15.60 3.58
C ASN A 35 7.88 -15.13 3.05
N LEU A 36 7.97 -14.77 1.76
CA LEU A 36 9.21 -14.22 1.20
C LEU A 36 9.48 -12.79 1.70
N VAL A 37 8.42 -12.02 1.96
CA VAL A 37 8.53 -10.70 2.56
C VAL A 37 9.00 -10.82 4.01
N ILE A 38 8.35 -11.69 4.79
CA ILE A 38 8.65 -11.91 6.22
C ILE A 38 10.09 -12.42 6.41
N LYS A 39 10.58 -13.30 5.54
CA LYS A 39 11.97 -13.82 5.59
C LYS A 39 13.06 -12.73 5.47
N ASN A 40 12.73 -11.55 4.95
CA ASN A 40 13.66 -10.42 4.93
C ASN A 40 13.75 -9.69 6.27
N ASN A 41 13.00 -10.12 7.29
CA ASN A 41 12.90 -9.50 8.61
C ASN A 41 12.71 -7.97 8.54
N PRO A 42 11.66 -7.47 7.86
CA PRO A 42 11.43 -6.04 7.76
C PRO A 42 10.91 -5.48 9.08
N ASP A 43 11.41 -4.32 9.51
CA ASP A 43 10.83 -3.58 10.63
C ASP A 43 9.51 -2.91 10.25
N ILE A 44 9.40 -2.45 8.99
CA ILE A 44 8.24 -1.73 8.45
C ILE A 44 7.87 -2.32 7.08
N VAL A 45 6.59 -2.61 6.88
CA VAL A 45 6.03 -2.99 5.57
C VAL A 45 5.05 -1.92 5.09
N VAL A 46 5.27 -1.40 3.89
CA VAL A 46 4.27 -0.61 3.16
C VAL A 46 3.45 -1.56 2.30
N LEU A 47 2.21 -1.81 2.71
CA LEU A 47 1.30 -2.73 2.04
C LEU A 47 0.44 -1.97 1.02
N CYS A 48 0.69 -2.20 -0.27
CA CYS A 48 0.01 -1.57 -1.40
C CYS A 48 -0.54 -2.67 -2.32
N LEU A 49 -1.69 -3.24 -2.01
CA LEU A 49 -2.37 -4.28 -2.79
C LEU A 49 -3.86 -3.96 -2.93
N GLY A 50 -4.53 -4.58 -3.89
CA GLY A 50 -5.96 -4.44 -4.14
C GLY A 50 -6.31 -3.66 -5.41
N GLY A 51 -5.39 -2.85 -5.94
CA GLY A 51 -5.62 -2.13 -7.20
C GLY A 51 -5.86 -3.05 -8.39
N ASN A 52 -5.07 -4.11 -8.53
CA ASN A 52 -5.26 -5.09 -9.61
C ASN A 52 -6.50 -5.97 -9.39
N ASP A 53 -6.83 -6.28 -8.15
CA ASP A 53 -8.10 -6.95 -7.82
C ASP A 53 -9.29 -6.10 -8.28
N MET A 54 -9.26 -4.79 -8.01
CA MET A 54 -10.29 -3.85 -8.46
C MET A 54 -10.40 -3.83 -9.99
N LEU A 55 -9.28 -3.74 -10.71
CA LEU A 55 -9.27 -3.74 -12.19
C LEU A 55 -9.85 -5.03 -12.77
N GLN A 56 -9.70 -6.15 -12.06
CA GLN A 56 -10.25 -7.46 -12.42
C GLN A 56 -11.65 -7.70 -11.85
N VAL A 57 -12.25 -6.71 -11.18
CA VAL A 57 -13.57 -6.79 -10.54
C VAL A 57 -13.68 -7.97 -9.58
N VAL A 58 -12.59 -8.30 -8.88
CA VAL A 58 -12.59 -9.34 -7.84
C VAL A 58 -13.58 -8.96 -6.74
N ASN A 59 -14.31 -9.95 -6.22
CA ASN A 59 -15.28 -9.71 -5.15
C ASN A 59 -14.61 -9.05 -3.93
N PRO A 60 -15.10 -7.89 -3.44
CA PRO A 60 -14.52 -7.15 -2.32
C PRO A 60 -14.33 -7.98 -1.04
N ASN A 61 -15.20 -8.99 -0.79
CA ASN A 61 -15.04 -9.88 0.35
C ASN A 61 -13.79 -10.78 0.24
N ILE A 62 -13.41 -11.17 -0.98
CA ILE A 62 -12.18 -11.94 -1.21
C ILE A 62 -10.96 -11.04 -0.98
N ILE A 63 -11.01 -9.81 -1.50
CA ILE A 63 -9.95 -8.81 -1.31
C ILE A 63 -9.75 -8.55 0.20
N PHE A 64 -10.85 -8.29 0.90
CA PHE A 64 -10.82 -8.10 2.36
C PHE A 64 -10.18 -9.28 3.08
N LYS A 65 -10.63 -10.50 2.79
CA LYS A 65 -10.11 -11.73 3.42
C LYS A 65 -8.62 -11.90 3.20
N ASN A 66 -8.14 -11.69 1.98
CA ASN A 66 -6.72 -11.83 1.67
C ASN A 66 -5.88 -10.79 2.40
N LEU A 67 -6.30 -9.52 2.39
CA LEU A 67 -5.62 -8.45 3.11
C LEU A 67 -5.69 -8.64 4.63
N ASP A 68 -6.80 -9.14 5.15
CA ASP A 68 -6.97 -9.46 6.57
C ASP A 68 -5.94 -10.48 7.05
N ILE A 69 -5.73 -11.55 6.28
CA ILE A 69 -4.71 -12.57 6.57
C ILE A 69 -3.31 -11.93 6.50
N ILE A 70 -3.01 -11.16 5.45
CA ILE A 70 -1.70 -10.51 5.29
C ILE A 70 -1.40 -9.59 6.48
N VAL A 71 -2.34 -8.72 6.84
CA VAL A 71 -2.16 -7.76 7.94
C VAL A 71 -1.99 -8.50 9.27
N LYS A 72 -2.80 -9.53 9.50
CA LYS A 72 -2.72 -10.37 10.71
C LYS A 72 -1.34 -11.02 10.84
N GLU A 73 -0.88 -11.71 9.80
CA GLU A 73 0.43 -12.40 9.83
C GLU A 73 1.59 -11.43 10.04
N LEU A 74 1.56 -10.25 9.39
CA LEU A 74 2.58 -9.22 9.60
C LEU A 74 2.56 -8.69 11.06
N LYS A 75 1.38 -8.49 11.65
CA LYS A 75 1.25 -8.05 13.06
C LYS A 75 1.77 -9.11 14.02
N GLU A 76 1.53 -10.39 13.76
CA GLU A 76 2.03 -11.50 14.58
C GLU A 76 3.57 -11.58 14.58
N GLN A 77 4.23 -11.03 13.56
CA GLN A 77 5.69 -10.88 13.49
C GLN A 77 6.19 -9.55 14.09
N ASN A 78 5.34 -8.77 14.76
CA ASN A 78 5.66 -7.44 15.30
C ASN A 78 6.14 -6.43 14.24
N ILE A 79 5.74 -6.60 12.99
CA ILE A 79 6.09 -5.71 11.89
C ILE A 79 5.16 -4.49 11.91
N ILE A 80 5.72 -3.30 11.81
CA ILE A 80 4.94 -2.07 11.66
C ILE A 80 4.36 -2.02 10.24
N ILE A 81 3.04 -1.81 10.13
CA ILE A 81 2.35 -1.83 8.85
C ILE A 81 1.89 -0.42 8.50
N ILE A 82 2.20 0.01 7.28
CA ILE A 82 1.62 1.18 6.64
C ILE A 82 0.69 0.66 5.54
N LEU A 83 -0.61 0.68 5.80
CA LEU A 83 -1.62 0.24 4.84
C LEU A 83 -1.97 1.40 3.90
N ALA A 84 -1.64 1.25 2.62
CA ALA A 84 -1.98 2.21 1.58
C ALA A 84 -3.32 1.87 0.95
N GLY A 85 -4.32 2.72 1.18
CA GLY A 85 -5.67 2.57 0.67
C GLY A 85 -5.78 2.83 -0.83
N MET A 86 -6.80 2.23 -1.43
CA MET A 86 -7.20 2.41 -2.82
C MET A 86 -8.67 2.81 -2.87
N LEU A 87 -9.07 3.51 -3.93
CA LEU A 87 -10.46 3.89 -4.18
C LEU A 87 -10.88 3.41 -5.56
N ALA A 88 -12.03 2.77 -5.65
CA ALA A 88 -12.59 2.36 -6.93
C ALA A 88 -13.23 3.56 -7.66
N PRO A 89 -13.02 3.68 -8.98
CA PRO A 89 -13.77 4.61 -9.82
C PRO A 89 -15.29 4.32 -9.76
N LYS A 90 -16.09 5.38 -9.92
CA LYS A 90 -17.58 5.25 -9.89
C LYS A 90 -18.14 4.38 -11.01
N GLU A 91 -17.41 4.23 -12.08
CA GLU A 91 -17.74 3.42 -13.25
C GLU A 91 -17.90 1.92 -12.93
N PHE A 92 -17.30 1.46 -11.81
CA PHE A 92 -17.51 0.09 -11.30
C PHE A 92 -18.87 -0.13 -10.63
N GLY A 93 -19.69 0.92 -10.53
CA GLY A 93 -20.99 0.90 -9.87
C GLY A 93 -20.88 1.15 -8.35
N ILE A 94 -21.95 1.77 -7.81
CA ILE A 94 -21.95 2.27 -6.43
C ILE A 94 -21.76 1.17 -5.39
N PHE A 95 -22.34 -0.01 -5.61
CA PHE A 95 -22.24 -1.12 -4.66
C PHE A 95 -20.82 -1.68 -4.58
N TYR A 96 -20.18 -1.92 -5.73
CA TYR A 96 -18.80 -2.37 -5.77
C TYR A 96 -17.86 -1.33 -5.14
N LYS A 97 -18.00 -0.07 -5.59
CA LYS A 97 -17.19 1.03 -5.06
C LYS A 97 -17.28 1.13 -3.54
N ASN A 98 -18.48 1.18 -2.98
CA ASN A 98 -18.65 1.32 -1.54
C ASN A 98 -18.06 0.12 -0.77
N SER A 99 -18.26 -1.08 -1.28
CA SER A 99 -17.71 -2.30 -0.67
C SER A 99 -16.18 -2.31 -0.72
N PHE A 100 -15.59 -1.94 -1.87
CA PHE A 100 -14.15 -1.90 -2.08
C PHE A 100 -13.49 -0.78 -1.24
N ASP A 101 -14.01 0.43 -1.30
CA ASP A 101 -13.44 1.60 -0.61
C ASP A 101 -13.43 1.41 0.91
N ASN A 102 -14.37 0.64 1.46
CA ASN A 102 -14.46 0.35 2.89
C ASN A 102 -13.44 -0.71 3.39
N ILE A 103 -12.81 -1.48 2.53
CA ILE A 103 -11.87 -2.54 2.92
C ILE A 103 -10.74 -1.96 3.77
N PHE A 104 -10.07 -0.94 3.27
CA PHE A 104 -8.85 -0.40 3.85
C PHE A 104 -9.07 0.28 5.21
N PRO A 105 -10.04 1.19 5.38
CA PRO A 105 -10.29 1.80 6.67
C PRO A 105 -10.79 0.80 7.71
N GLN A 106 -11.56 -0.24 7.31
CA GLN A 106 -11.98 -1.31 8.22
C GLN A 106 -10.77 -2.10 8.74
N LEU A 107 -9.85 -2.50 7.86
CA LEU A 107 -8.64 -3.21 8.25
C LEU A 107 -7.72 -2.35 9.11
N ALA A 108 -7.55 -1.07 8.73
CA ALA A 108 -6.74 -0.14 9.49
C ALA A 108 -7.24 0.01 10.93
N LYS A 109 -8.56 0.14 11.11
CA LYS A 109 -9.20 0.22 12.43
C LYS A 109 -9.10 -1.09 13.20
N LYS A 110 -9.32 -2.24 12.52
CA LYS A 110 -9.31 -3.57 13.15
C LYS A 110 -7.95 -3.90 13.76
N TYR A 111 -6.86 -3.52 13.10
CA TYR A 111 -5.50 -3.90 13.48
C TYR A 111 -4.68 -2.76 14.07
N ASP A 112 -5.25 -1.58 14.18
CA ASP A 112 -4.56 -0.35 14.64
C ASP A 112 -3.22 -0.17 13.91
N VAL A 113 -3.30 -0.06 12.57
CA VAL A 113 -2.13 0.14 11.71
C VAL A 113 -2.09 1.55 11.15
N ILE A 114 -0.90 2.00 10.74
CA ILE A 114 -0.76 3.31 10.09
C ILE A 114 -1.50 3.27 8.76
N PHE A 115 -2.47 4.17 8.58
CA PHE A 115 -3.34 4.19 7.41
C PHE A 115 -3.09 5.40 6.53
N MET A 116 -2.74 5.17 5.27
CA MET A 116 -2.74 6.16 4.20
C MET A 116 -4.03 6.01 3.39
N PRO A 117 -4.99 6.96 3.48
CA PRO A 117 -6.34 6.76 2.92
C PRO A 117 -6.38 6.50 1.42
N PHE A 118 -5.53 7.17 0.64
CA PHE A 118 -5.50 6.99 -0.81
C PHE A 118 -4.08 7.15 -1.38
N LEU A 119 -3.52 6.06 -1.90
CA LEU A 119 -2.16 6.04 -2.47
C LEU A 119 -2.01 6.98 -3.68
N MET A 120 -3.05 7.06 -4.52
CA MET A 120 -3.05 7.84 -5.77
C MET A 120 -3.51 9.29 -5.58
N GLU A 121 -3.50 9.80 -4.35
CA GLU A 121 -3.88 11.18 -4.02
C GLU A 121 -3.12 12.19 -4.90
N GLY A 122 -3.87 13.08 -5.53
CA GLY A 122 -3.32 14.15 -6.37
C GLY A 122 -2.90 13.72 -7.79
N ILE A 123 -2.89 12.43 -8.11
CA ILE A 123 -2.50 11.90 -9.44
C ILE A 123 -3.59 11.10 -10.16
N ALA A 124 -4.51 10.47 -9.42
CA ALA A 124 -5.59 9.69 -10.01
C ALA A 124 -6.34 10.50 -11.08
N LEU A 125 -6.65 9.88 -12.21
CA LEU A 125 -7.35 10.46 -13.36
C LEU A 125 -6.64 11.66 -14.04
N LYS A 126 -5.42 11.99 -13.64
CA LYS A 126 -4.65 13.07 -14.26
C LYS A 126 -3.63 12.52 -15.24
N LYS A 127 -3.97 12.49 -16.54
CA LYS A 127 -3.12 11.93 -17.62
C LYS A 127 -1.66 12.36 -17.55
N LYS A 128 -1.36 13.62 -17.19
CA LYS A 128 0.02 14.12 -17.07
C LYS A 128 0.89 13.39 -16.05
N PHE A 129 0.29 12.66 -15.09
CA PHE A 129 0.99 11.90 -14.05
C PHE A 129 0.91 10.39 -14.24
N LEU A 130 0.20 9.94 -15.28
CA LEU A 130 -0.01 8.54 -15.59
C LEU A 130 0.75 8.15 -16.87
N GLN A 131 0.98 6.86 -17.03
CA GLN A 131 1.50 6.28 -18.27
C GLN A 131 0.42 6.27 -19.34
N ASN A 132 0.75 5.79 -20.54
CA ASN A 132 -0.18 5.73 -21.66
C ASN A 132 -1.41 4.86 -21.40
N ASP A 133 -1.32 3.92 -20.45
CA ASP A 133 -2.44 3.09 -20.02
C ASP A 133 -3.46 3.82 -19.13
N SER A 134 -3.17 5.07 -18.75
CA SER A 134 -4.00 5.91 -17.87
C SER A 134 -4.28 5.31 -16.47
N ILE A 135 -3.49 4.32 -16.06
CA ILE A 135 -3.64 3.57 -14.80
C ILE A 135 -2.38 3.74 -13.95
N HIS A 136 -1.23 3.37 -14.49
CA HIS A 136 0.02 3.37 -13.74
C HIS A 136 0.66 4.75 -13.69
N PRO A 137 1.24 5.15 -12.55
CA PRO A 137 1.92 6.43 -12.45
C PRO A 137 3.19 6.46 -13.32
N ASN A 138 3.39 7.58 -14.00
CA ASN A 138 4.65 7.85 -14.69
C ASN A 138 5.71 8.38 -13.69
N LYS A 139 6.89 8.78 -14.19
CA LYS A 139 8.02 9.26 -13.37
C LYS A 139 7.62 10.42 -12.43
N GLU A 140 6.78 11.35 -12.89
CA GLU A 140 6.32 12.49 -12.09
C GLU A 140 5.25 12.05 -11.09
N GLY A 141 4.32 11.18 -11.48
CA GLY A 141 3.33 10.59 -10.58
C GLY A 141 4.00 9.82 -9.42
N VAL A 142 5.05 9.04 -9.70
CA VAL A 142 5.82 8.33 -8.66
C VAL A 142 6.48 9.30 -7.67
N LYS A 143 6.91 10.49 -8.11
CA LYS A 143 7.44 11.51 -7.19
C LYS A 143 6.37 12.00 -6.21
N ILE A 144 5.15 12.24 -6.71
CA ILE A 144 4.03 12.70 -5.89
C ILE A 144 3.65 11.61 -4.88
N ILE A 145 3.51 10.35 -5.32
CA ILE A 145 3.24 9.22 -4.43
C ILE A 145 4.30 9.13 -3.32
N ALA A 146 5.59 9.19 -3.68
CA ALA A 146 6.67 9.13 -2.69
C ALA A 146 6.62 10.30 -1.69
N ASN A 147 6.21 11.49 -2.13
CA ASN A 147 6.02 12.64 -1.23
C ASN A 147 4.84 12.43 -0.29
N ASN A 148 3.72 11.94 -0.81
CA ASN A 148 2.51 11.69 -0.03
C ASN A 148 2.69 10.54 0.98
N LEU A 149 3.44 9.50 0.60
CA LEU A 149 3.71 8.33 1.46
C LEU A 149 4.71 8.64 2.58
N TYR A 150 5.65 9.56 2.34
CA TYR A 150 6.76 9.84 3.26
C TYR A 150 6.32 10.19 4.70
N PRO A 151 5.28 11.01 4.96
CA PRO A 151 4.79 11.28 6.32
C PRO A 151 4.36 10.03 7.07
N TYR A 152 3.77 9.05 6.37
CA TYR A 152 3.35 7.78 6.98
C TYR A 152 4.54 6.87 7.30
N ILE A 153 5.56 6.85 6.44
CA ILE A 153 6.82 6.16 6.72
C ILE A 153 7.50 6.78 7.94
N LYS A 154 7.50 8.11 8.06
CA LYS A 154 8.05 8.81 9.23
C LYS A 154 7.36 8.38 10.52
N LYS A 155 6.02 8.30 10.52
CA LYS A 155 5.26 7.76 11.66
C LYS A 155 5.66 6.33 12.00
N GLY A 156 5.89 5.48 11.00
CA GLY A 156 6.37 4.12 11.20
C GLY A 156 7.74 4.06 11.86
N VAL A 157 8.69 4.92 11.43
CA VAL A 157 10.02 5.02 12.04
C VAL A 157 9.93 5.56 13.47
N GLU A 158 9.08 6.53 13.73
CA GLU A 158 8.83 7.05 15.08
C GLU A 158 8.26 5.99 16.01
N ALA A 159 7.31 5.18 15.51
CA ALA A 159 6.75 4.05 16.26
C ALA A 159 7.80 2.99 16.58
N LEU A 160 8.72 2.70 15.64
CA LEU A 160 9.81 1.75 15.84
C LEU A 160 10.78 2.18 16.97
N ASN A 161 11.05 3.48 17.05
CA ASN A 161 11.96 4.03 18.07
C ASN A 161 11.32 4.11 19.47
N ASN A 162 10.00 3.92 19.58
CA ASN A 162 9.27 3.96 20.86
C ASN A 162 8.96 2.56 21.42
N HIS A 163 9.42 1.51 20.75
CA HIS A 163 9.36 0.11 21.17
C HIS A 163 10.74 -0.38 21.58
#